data_c4e7b02c1f84896d17a203d50942b316
#
_entry.id   c4e7b02c1f84896d17a203d50942b316
#
_cell.length_a   1.000
_cell.length_b   1.000
_cell.length_c   1.000
_cell.angle_alpha   90.00
_cell.angle_beta   90.00
_cell.angle_gamma   90.00
#
_symmetry.space_group_name_H-M   'P 1'
#
loop_
_entity.id
_entity.type
_entity.pdbx_description
1 polymer ?
#
loop_
_entity_poly.entity_id
_entity_poly.type
_entity_poly.pdbx_seq_one_letter_code
_entity_poly.pdbx_strand_id
1 'polypeptide(L)'
;MKLYFVRHGKTQWNLEGRLQGSKGDSPLLKESIEQVRELGHYLSDTHFDLVFSSDLPRAKKTTALIMESQHPKAKITYTEALREWQLGKLEGQKISIVQAIYPKEMDAFRHNLANFRANDFQAESVYQTTKRVAEFVKTLKDSDAKNVLIVGHGANLTASIRTLLGFEPGLLRKAGGLDNASVTILETNDFEHFTLKCWNDTSYMDEQNKIS
;
A
#
# COMPACT_ATOMS: atom_id res chain seq x y z
N MET A 1 -19.94 -0.99 1.15
CA MET A 1 -18.79 -0.28 1.75
C MET A 1 -17.76 0.03 0.68
N LYS A 2 -17.18 1.25 0.69
CA LYS A 2 -16.04 1.62 -0.16
C LYS A 2 -14.76 1.63 0.67
N LEU A 3 -13.71 0.97 0.16
CA LEU A 3 -12.40 0.86 0.77
C LEU A 3 -11.41 1.67 -0.06
N TYR A 4 -10.85 2.72 0.53
CA TYR A 4 -9.87 3.62 -0.10
C TYR A 4 -8.48 3.22 0.36
N PHE A 5 -7.76 2.49 -0.47
CA PHE A 5 -6.39 2.07 -0.20
C PHE A 5 -5.41 3.13 -0.69
N VAL A 6 -4.55 3.60 0.19
CA VAL A 6 -3.53 4.61 -0.13
C VAL A 6 -2.15 4.04 0.16
N ARG A 7 -1.24 4.10 -0.81
CA ARG A 7 0.18 3.85 -0.58
C ARG A 7 0.81 5.09 0.06
N HIS A 8 1.65 4.90 1.07
CA HIS A 8 2.40 6.00 1.71
C HIS A 8 3.15 6.87 0.70
N GLY A 9 3.41 8.14 1.06
CA GLY A 9 4.19 9.08 0.26
C GLY A 9 5.62 8.60 -0.02
N LYS A 10 6.29 9.16 -1.04
CA LYS A 10 7.65 8.79 -1.44
C LYS A 10 8.66 9.11 -0.33
N THR A 11 9.51 8.14 0.00
CA THR A 11 10.52 8.24 1.05
C THR A 11 11.92 8.35 0.47
N GLN A 12 12.90 8.68 1.31
CA GLN A 12 14.31 8.69 0.94
C GLN A 12 14.77 7.33 0.36
N TRP A 13 14.37 6.21 0.97
CA TRP A 13 14.73 4.88 0.45
C TRP A 13 14.03 4.53 -0.87
N ASN A 14 12.84 5.06 -1.12
CA ASN A 14 12.24 4.95 -2.46
C ASN A 14 13.08 5.68 -3.51
N LEU A 15 13.56 6.90 -3.21
CA LEU A 15 14.44 7.65 -4.09
C LEU A 15 15.77 6.94 -4.34
N GLU A 16 16.34 6.31 -3.31
CA GLU A 16 17.59 5.54 -3.40
C GLU A 16 17.41 4.16 -4.07
N GLY A 17 16.18 3.76 -4.39
CA GLY A 17 15.89 2.44 -4.94
C GLY A 17 16.19 1.31 -3.96
N ARG A 18 15.85 1.47 -2.67
CA ARG A 18 16.00 0.44 -1.63
C ARG A 18 14.68 -0.25 -1.30
N LEU A 19 14.77 -1.53 -0.99
CA LEU A 19 13.68 -2.32 -0.43
C LEU A 19 13.52 -1.97 1.05
N GLN A 20 12.37 -1.43 1.45
CA GLN A 20 12.15 -1.03 2.84
C GLN A 20 11.64 -2.19 3.70
N GLY A 21 10.63 -2.90 3.21
CA GLY A 21 9.99 -3.99 3.93
C GLY A 21 9.26 -3.54 5.21
N SER A 22 9.09 -4.48 6.13
CA SER A 22 8.33 -4.29 7.36
C SER A 22 9.15 -3.75 8.53
N LYS A 23 10.47 -3.86 8.49
CA LYS A 23 11.40 -3.41 9.55
C LYS A 23 12.17 -2.17 9.16
N GLY A 24 12.41 -1.94 7.85
CA GLY A 24 13.07 -0.76 7.35
C GLY A 24 12.13 0.43 7.27
N ASP A 25 12.66 1.62 7.56
CA ASP A 25 11.94 2.88 7.43
C ASP A 25 12.87 4.01 6.99
N SER A 26 12.32 5.02 6.33
CA SER A 26 13.01 6.25 5.99
C SER A 26 12.01 7.40 5.88
N PRO A 27 12.44 8.66 6.10
CA PRO A 27 11.51 9.79 6.10
C PRO A 27 10.89 10.04 4.74
N LEU A 28 9.69 10.61 4.72
CA LEU A 28 9.07 11.14 3.50
C LEU A 28 9.93 12.28 2.93
N LEU A 29 10.03 12.36 1.61
CA LEU A 29 10.63 13.50 0.92
C LEU A 29 9.78 14.75 1.15
N LYS A 30 10.41 15.94 1.12
CA LYS A 30 9.69 17.22 1.32
C LYS A 30 8.60 17.40 0.27
N GLU A 31 8.92 17.13 -0.98
CA GLU A 31 7.98 17.22 -2.12
C GLU A 31 6.82 16.23 -1.94
N SER A 32 7.10 15.04 -1.41
CA SER A 32 6.06 14.05 -1.17
C SER A 32 5.12 14.42 -0.02
N ILE A 33 5.58 15.22 0.95
CA ILE A 33 4.70 15.75 2.01
C ILE A 33 3.62 16.64 1.39
N GLU A 34 3.99 17.52 0.44
CA GLU A 34 3.04 18.39 -0.24
C GLU A 34 2.08 17.58 -1.11
N GLN A 35 2.58 16.59 -1.88
CA GLN A 35 1.72 15.68 -2.66
C GLN A 35 0.70 14.94 -1.80
N VAL A 36 1.09 14.50 -0.60
CA VAL A 36 0.15 13.83 0.33
C VAL A 36 -0.88 14.82 0.89
N ARG A 37 -0.54 16.10 1.08
CA ARG A 37 -1.53 17.13 1.43
C ARG A 37 -2.51 17.38 0.28
N GLU A 38 -2.03 17.44 -0.96
CA GLU A 38 -2.88 17.53 -2.16
C GLU A 38 -3.84 16.34 -2.24
N LEU A 39 -3.36 15.09 -1.95
CA LEU A 39 -4.24 13.94 -1.81
C LEU A 39 -5.29 14.14 -0.70
N GLY A 40 -4.91 14.70 0.43
CA GLY A 40 -5.85 15.05 1.51
C GLY A 40 -6.94 16.00 1.05
N HIS A 41 -6.58 17.04 0.28
CA HIS A 41 -7.54 17.96 -0.33
C HIS A 41 -8.43 17.28 -1.38
N TYR A 42 -7.85 16.46 -2.25
CA TYR A 42 -8.58 15.66 -3.24
C TYR A 42 -9.64 14.75 -2.61
N LEU A 43 -9.37 14.21 -1.43
CA LEU A 43 -10.27 13.34 -0.68
C LEU A 43 -11.17 14.09 0.31
N SER A 44 -11.11 15.43 0.40
CA SER A 44 -11.79 16.22 1.43
C SER A 44 -13.32 16.13 1.38
N ASP A 45 -13.89 15.91 0.18
CA ASP A 45 -15.33 15.72 0.00
C ASP A 45 -15.82 14.32 0.38
N THR A 46 -14.88 13.39 0.66
CA THR A 46 -15.21 12.03 1.10
C THR A 46 -15.17 11.96 2.63
N HIS A 47 -16.32 11.80 3.26
CA HIS A 47 -16.37 11.53 4.69
C HIS A 47 -15.90 10.09 4.97
N PHE A 48 -14.84 9.92 5.74
CA PHE A 48 -14.35 8.62 6.19
C PHE A 48 -14.92 8.29 7.58
N ASP A 49 -15.69 7.21 7.66
CA ASP A 49 -16.25 6.72 8.92
C ASP A 49 -15.18 6.05 9.78
N LEU A 50 -14.24 5.35 9.12
CA LEU A 50 -13.12 4.65 9.76
C LEU A 50 -11.83 4.96 9.02
N VAL A 51 -10.74 5.11 9.79
CA VAL A 51 -9.39 5.35 9.26
C VAL A 51 -8.40 4.36 9.88
N PHE A 52 -7.80 3.54 9.05
CA PHE A 52 -6.76 2.58 9.44
C PHE A 52 -5.44 2.90 8.75
N SER A 53 -4.36 2.71 9.46
CA SER A 53 -3.01 2.89 8.92
C SER A 53 -2.10 1.78 9.40
N SER A 54 -1.15 1.40 8.54
CA SER A 54 0.05 0.72 9.01
C SER A 54 0.68 1.52 10.15
N ASP A 55 1.23 0.83 11.14
CA ASP A 55 1.93 1.42 12.27
C ASP A 55 3.38 1.85 11.96
N LEU A 56 3.85 1.64 10.71
CA LEU A 56 5.17 2.11 10.28
C LEU A 56 5.19 3.64 10.11
N PRO A 57 6.30 4.32 10.49
CA PRO A 57 6.36 5.79 10.56
C PRO A 57 5.95 6.50 9.27
N ARG A 58 6.39 6.02 8.09
CA ARG A 58 6.05 6.59 6.78
C ARG A 58 4.54 6.55 6.48
N ALA A 59 3.85 5.47 6.88
CA ALA A 59 2.40 5.35 6.72
C ALA A 59 1.65 6.22 7.72
N LYS A 60 2.07 6.24 8.99
CA LYS A 60 1.53 7.14 10.02
C LYS A 60 1.60 8.59 9.59
N LYS A 61 2.77 9.04 9.09
CA LYS A 61 2.94 10.42 8.63
C LYS A 61 2.05 10.74 7.45
N THR A 62 1.95 9.82 6.47
CA THR A 62 1.05 9.95 5.33
C THR A 62 -0.40 10.09 5.79
N THR A 63 -0.86 9.22 6.68
CA THR A 63 -2.24 9.27 7.21
C THR A 63 -2.52 10.59 7.93
N ALA A 64 -1.59 11.05 8.77
CA ALA A 64 -1.75 12.30 9.48
C ALA A 64 -1.91 13.50 8.53
N LEU A 65 -1.11 13.56 7.45
CA LEU A 65 -1.19 14.61 6.44
C LEU A 65 -2.53 14.59 5.66
N ILE A 66 -3.01 13.40 5.26
CA ILE A 66 -4.33 13.28 4.61
C ILE A 66 -5.42 13.80 5.54
N MET A 67 -5.35 13.46 6.83
CA MET A 67 -6.36 13.84 7.82
C MET A 67 -6.31 15.32 8.22
N GLU A 68 -5.31 16.10 7.78
CA GLU A 68 -5.30 17.57 7.96
C GLU A 68 -6.50 18.23 7.26
N SER A 69 -6.94 17.71 6.12
CA SER A 69 -8.05 18.24 5.31
C SER A 69 -9.43 17.61 5.61
N GLN A 70 -9.50 16.65 6.56
CA GLN A 70 -10.75 15.97 6.90
C GLN A 70 -11.49 16.65 8.06
N HIS A 71 -12.81 16.91 7.88
CA HIS A 71 -13.67 17.50 8.89
C HIS A 71 -15.08 16.87 8.87
N PRO A 72 -15.58 16.26 9.98
CA PRO A 72 -14.86 16.01 11.25
C PRO A 72 -13.76 14.97 11.05
N LYS A 73 -12.73 15.01 11.88
CA LYS A 73 -11.63 14.04 11.85
C LYS A 73 -12.04 12.71 12.48
N ALA A 74 -12.01 11.63 11.71
CA ALA A 74 -12.15 10.29 12.26
C ALA A 74 -10.89 9.91 13.09
N LYS A 75 -11.10 9.03 14.08
CA LYS A 75 -9.99 8.46 14.86
C LYS A 75 -9.14 7.52 13.98
N ILE A 76 -7.83 7.73 13.99
CA ILE A 76 -6.88 6.85 13.28
C ILE A 76 -6.59 5.63 14.16
N THR A 77 -6.78 4.44 13.59
CA THR A 77 -6.40 3.16 14.21
C THR A 77 -5.17 2.60 13.48
N TYR A 78 -4.10 2.35 14.24
CA TYR A 78 -2.88 1.76 13.70
C TYR A 78 -2.89 0.25 13.86
N THR A 79 -2.43 -0.47 12.84
CA THR A 79 -2.40 -1.94 12.83
C THR A 79 -1.21 -2.52 12.10
N GLU A 80 -0.63 -3.58 12.68
CA GLU A 80 0.44 -4.35 12.04
C GLU A 80 -0.05 -5.13 10.81
N ALA A 81 -1.35 -5.42 10.71
CA ALA A 81 -1.94 -6.10 9.56
C ALA A 81 -1.70 -5.37 8.23
N LEU A 82 -1.48 -4.05 8.28
CA LEU A 82 -1.21 -3.20 7.12
C LEU A 82 0.29 -2.91 6.89
N ARG A 83 1.21 -3.47 7.67
CA ARG A 83 2.66 -3.32 7.44
C ARG A 83 3.05 -3.79 6.04
N GLU A 84 4.15 -3.24 5.52
CA GLU A 84 4.73 -3.71 4.27
C GLU A 84 5.13 -5.19 4.38
N TRP A 85 5.35 -5.81 3.24
CA TRP A 85 5.85 -7.16 3.12
C TRP A 85 7.13 -7.33 3.93
N GLN A 86 7.18 -8.31 4.82
CA GLN A 86 8.43 -8.66 5.49
C GLN A 86 9.36 -9.33 4.49
N LEU A 87 10.38 -8.59 4.05
CA LEU A 87 11.30 -9.02 3.00
C LEU A 87 12.56 -9.71 3.53
N GLY A 88 12.68 -9.88 4.86
CA GLY A 88 13.78 -10.58 5.50
C GLY A 88 15.14 -9.99 5.13
N LYS A 89 16.03 -10.82 4.58
CA LYS A 89 17.41 -10.43 4.20
C LYS A 89 17.48 -9.38 3.08
N LEU A 90 16.38 -9.15 2.38
CA LEU A 90 16.33 -8.17 1.29
C LEU A 90 16.07 -6.74 1.81
N GLU A 91 15.61 -6.56 3.05
CA GLU A 91 15.31 -5.25 3.61
C GLU A 91 16.56 -4.37 3.69
N GLY A 92 16.45 -3.09 3.31
CA GLY A 92 17.54 -2.12 3.26
C GLY A 92 18.47 -2.23 2.05
N GLN A 93 18.40 -3.34 1.29
CA GLN A 93 19.24 -3.54 0.13
C GLN A 93 18.81 -2.67 -1.06
N LYS A 94 19.80 -2.20 -1.85
CA LYS A 94 19.50 -1.56 -3.13
C LYS A 94 18.92 -2.57 -4.11
N ILE A 95 17.82 -2.22 -4.75
CA ILE A 95 17.14 -3.05 -5.74
C ILE A 95 18.09 -3.47 -6.87
N SER A 96 18.97 -2.57 -7.33
CA SER A 96 19.98 -2.85 -8.36
C SER A 96 20.98 -3.93 -7.95
N ILE A 97 21.39 -3.96 -6.67
CA ILE A 97 22.30 -4.98 -6.14
C ILE A 97 21.58 -6.33 -6.05
N VAL A 98 20.37 -6.35 -5.49
CA VAL A 98 19.58 -7.58 -5.39
C VAL A 98 19.27 -8.14 -6.78
N GLN A 99 18.92 -7.27 -7.74
CA GLN A 99 18.68 -7.66 -9.14
C GLN A 99 19.93 -8.28 -9.80
N ALA A 100 21.11 -7.76 -9.50
CA ALA A 100 22.36 -8.30 -10.04
C ALA A 100 22.71 -9.67 -9.45
N ILE A 101 22.45 -9.89 -8.14
CA ILE A 101 22.80 -11.13 -7.44
C ILE A 101 21.72 -12.20 -7.63
N TYR A 102 20.44 -11.80 -7.58
CA TYR A 102 19.27 -12.68 -7.62
C TYR A 102 18.29 -12.29 -8.73
N PRO A 103 18.70 -12.28 -10.03
CA PRO A 103 17.87 -11.74 -11.11
C PRO A 103 16.52 -12.47 -11.27
N LYS A 104 16.52 -13.81 -11.12
CA LYS A 104 15.30 -14.62 -11.23
C LYS A 104 14.30 -14.33 -10.10
N GLU A 105 14.80 -14.19 -8.88
CA GLU A 105 13.96 -13.92 -7.71
C GLU A 105 13.39 -12.50 -7.74
N MET A 106 14.19 -11.52 -8.19
CA MET A 106 13.71 -10.15 -8.37
C MET A 106 12.70 -10.03 -9.51
N ASP A 107 12.88 -10.76 -10.59
CA ASP A 107 11.88 -10.84 -11.66
C ASP A 107 10.58 -11.48 -11.13
N ALA A 108 10.68 -12.61 -10.41
CA ALA A 108 9.55 -13.27 -9.78
C ALA A 108 8.83 -12.33 -8.81
N PHE A 109 9.56 -11.63 -7.92
CA PHE A 109 8.98 -10.67 -6.98
C PHE A 109 8.27 -9.51 -7.67
N ARG A 110 8.76 -9.07 -8.83
CA ARG A 110 8.18 -7.94 -9.57
C ARG A 110 7.01 -8.32 -10.48
N HIS A 111 7.04 -9.50 -11.08
CA HIS A 111 6.13 -9.82 -12.18
C HIS A 111 5.31 -11.10 -11.97
N ASN A 112 5.82 -12.07 -11.19
CA ASN A 112 5.15 -13.36 -10.99
C ASN A 112 5.40 -13.91 -9.59
N LEU A 113 4.61 -13.46 -8.64
CA LEU A 113 4.76 -13.83 -7.23
C LEU A 113 4.59 -15.32 -6.94
N ALA A 114 3.97 -16.10 -7.83
CA ALA A 114 3.89 -17.56 -7.69
C ALA A 114 5.27 -18.23 -7.72
N ASN A 115 6.24 -17.59 -8.37
CA ASN A 115 7.61 -18.09 -8.50
C ASN A 115 8.58 -17.51 -7.45
N PHE A 116 8.12 -16.56 -6.62
CA PHE A 116 8.98 -15.94 -5.60
C PHE A 116 9.22 -16.88 -4.42
N ARG A 117 10.48 -17.28 -4.22
CA ARG A 117 10.90 -18.18 -3.13
C ARG A 117 11.23 -17.40 -1.85
N ALA A 118 10.20 -16.96 -1.16
CA ALA A 118 10.32 -16.14 0.04
C ALA A 118 11.23 -16.75 1.13
N ASN A 119 11.19 -18.08 1.30
CA ASN A 119 11.97 -18.79 2.32
C ASN A 119 13.49 -18.60 2.16
N ASP A 120 14.01 -18.46 0.93
CA ASP A 120 15.44 -18.24 0.67
C ASP A 120 15.95 -16.95 1.33
N PHE A 121 15.05 -15.99 1.53
CA PHE A 121 15.33 -14.68 2.12
C PHE A 121 14.77 -14.51 3.54
N GLN A 122 14.17 -15.54 4.12
CA GLN A 122 13.44 -15.41 5.39
C GLN A 122 12.33 -14.35 5.33
N ALA A 123 11.71 -14.21 4.16
CA ALA A 123 10.63 -13.29 3.89
C ALA A 123 9.25 -13.94 4.11
N GLU A 124 8.21 -13.12 4.27
CA GLU A 124 6.82 -13.61 4.20
C GLU A 124 6.56 -14.22 2.82
N SER A 125 5.79 -15.30 2.78
CA SER A 125 5.23 -15.80 1.52
C SER A 125 4.12 -14.86 1.01
N VAL A 126 3.79 -14.99 -0.28
CA VAL A 126 2.64 -14.29 -0.88
C VAL A 126 1.36 -14.52 -0.07
N TYR A 127 1.13 -15.78 0.34
CA TYR A 127 -0.05 -16.15 1.12
C TYR A 127 -0.07 -15.46 2.48
N GLN A 128 1.04 -15.42 3.22
CA GLN A 128 1.08 -14.76 4.54
C GLN A 128 0.77 -13.27 4.44
N THR A 129 1.41 -12.58 3.49
CA THR A 129 1.23 -11.13 3.31
C THR A 129 -0.20 -10.77 2.88
N THR A 130 -0.78 -11.49 1.90
CA THR A 130 -2.13 -11.19 1.41
C THR A 130 -3.21 -11.62 2.40
N LYS A 131 -3.00 -12.74 3.10
CA LYS A 131 -3.94 -13.25 4.11
C LYS A 131 -4.16 -12.26 5.25
N ARG A 132 -3.10 -11.67 5.82
CA ARG A 132 -3.25 -10.75 6.96
C ARG A 132 -4.04 -9.49 6.61
N VAL A 133 -3.94 -8.99 5.35
CA VAL A 133 -4.76 -7.87 4.89
C VAL A 133 -6.20 -8.31 4.60
N ALA A 134 -6.39 -9.49 3.99
CA ALA A 134 -7.73 -10.01 3.72
C ALA A 134 -8.49 -10.29 5.03
N GLU A 135 -7.84 -10.86 6.04
CA GLU A 135 -8.43 -11.05 7.37
C GLU A 135 -8.76 -9.72 8.04
N PHE A 136 -7.87 -8.73 7.95
CA PHE A 136 -8.16 -7.38 8.45
C PHE A 136 -9.39 -6.78 7.75
N VAL A 137 -9.47 -6.85 6.40
CA VAL A 137 -10.63 -6.33 5.65
C VAL A 137 -11.92 -7.03 6.07
N LYS A 138 -11.90 -8.33 6.33
CA LYS A 138 -13.07 -9.07 6.81
C LYS A 138 -13.58 -8.60 8.18
N THR A 139 -12.71 -8.05 9.05
CA THR A 139 -13.16 -7.50 10.35
C THR A 139 -14.06 -6.28 10.20
N LEU A 140 -14.07 -5.64 9.03
CA LEU A 140 -14.91 -4.46 8.76
C LEU A 140 -16.36 -4.83 8.45
N LYS A 141 -16.66 -6.12 8.25
CA LYS A 141 -18.00 -6.62 7.86
C LYS A 141 -19.09 -6.24 8.85
N ASP A 142 -18.76 -6.23 10.14
CA ASP A 142 -19.73 -5.98 11.21
C ASP A 142 -19.88 -4.49 11.55
N SER A 143 -19.28 -3.60 10.74
CA SER A 143 -19.41 -2.15 10.92
C SER A 143 -20.40 -1.54 9.93
N ASP A 144 -21.10 -0.47 10.35
CA ASP A 144 -22.00 0.32 9.49
C ASP A 144 -21.27 1.36 8.63
N ALA A 145 -19.92 1.30 8.57
CA ALA A 145 -19.10 2.23 7.83
C ALA A 145 -19.40 2.17 6.32
N LYS A 146 -19.51 3.34 5.69
CA LYS A 146 -19.69 3.47 4.24
C LYS A 146 -18.37 3.64 3.51
N ASN A 147 -17.48 4.48 4.06
CA ASN A 147 -16.17 4.77 3.49
C ASN A 147 -15.08 4.53 4.55
N VAL A 148 -14.09 3.73 4.19
CA VAL A 148 -12.96 3.38 5.04
C VAL A 148 -11.67 3.76 4.36
N LEU A 149 -10.83 4.59 5.02
CA LEU A 149 -9.47 4.90 4.56
C LEU A 149 -8.50 3.86 5.12
N ILE A 150 -7.66 3.29 4.26
CA ILE A 150 -6.67 2.26 4.59
C ILE A 150 -5.31 2.68 4.02
N VAL A 151 -4.40 3.13 4.88
CA VAL A 151 -3.06 3.57 4.45
C VAL A 151 -2.02 2.49 4.71
N GLY A 152 -1.29 2.11 3.66
CA GLY A 152 -0.29 1.04 3.72
C GLY A 152 0.85 1.23 2.73
N HIS A 153 1.29 0.13 2.11
CA HIS A 153 2.55 0.07 1.39
C HIS A 153 2.43 -0.54 0.00
N GLY A 154 3.44 -0.31 -0.83
CA GLY A 154 3.37 -0.62 -2.24
C GLY A 154 3.26 -2.11 -2.57
N ALA A 155 4.18 -2.94 -2.07
CA ALA A 155 4.21 -4.35 -2.43
C ALA A 155 3.05 -5.12 -1.82
N ASN A 156 2.78 -4.89 -0.52
CA ASN A 156 1.69 -5.53 0.18
C ASN A 156 0.32 -5.15 -0.40
N LEU A 157 0.00 -3.85 -0.49
CA LEU A 157 -1.32 -3.42 -0.99
C LEU A 157 -1.54 -3.86 -2.43
N THR A 158 -0.53 -3.77 -3.32
CA THR A 158 -0.67 -4.26 -4.69
C THR A 158 -1.10 -5.73 -4.74
N ALA A 159 -0.42 -6.59 -3.98
CA ALA A 159 -0.74 -8.02 -3.94
C ALA A 159 -2.09 -8.27 -3.28
N SER A 160 -2.36 -7.62 -2.14
CA SER A 160 -3.57 -7.86 -1.35
C SER A 160 -4.84 -7.37 -2.05
N ILE A 161 -4.82 -6.18 -2.66
CA ILE A 161 -5.97 -5.65 -3.41
C ILE A 161 -6.32 -6.57 -4.58
N ARG A 162 -5.31 -7.04 -5.34
CA ARG A 162 -5.58 -7.97 -6.44
C ARG A 162 -6.01 -9.35 -5.97
N THR A 163 -5.55 -9.80 -4.80
CA THR A 163 -6.07 -11.03 -4.16
C THR A 163 -7.55 -10.87 -3.80
N LEU A 164 -7.96 -9.73 -3.23
CA LEU A 164 -9.38 -9.43 -2.97
C LEU A 164 -10.23 -9.41 -4.24
N LEU A 165 -9.64 -9.00 -5.36
CA LEU A 165 -10.27 -9.03 -6.70
C LEU A 165 -10.27 -10.42 -7.35
N GLY A 166 -9.76 -11.46 -6.68
CA GLY A 166 -9.75 -12.85 -7.18
C GLY A 166 -8.61 -13.19 -8.15
N PHE A 167 -7.55 -12.37 -8.22
CA PHE A 167 -6.39 -12.70 -9.07
C PHE A 167 -5.52 -13.79 -8.45
N GLU A 168 -5.05 -14.69 -9.29
CA GLU A 168 -4.08 -15.72 -8.92
C GLU A 168 -2.69 -15.13 -8.59
N PRO A 169 -1.87 -15.80 -7.74
CA PRO A 169 -0.57 -15.29 -7.30
C PRO A 169 0.36 -14.86 -8.43
N GLY A 170 0.36 -15.55 -9.57
CA GLY A 170 1.17 -15.22 -10.74
C GLY A 170 0.78 -13.91 -11.43
N LEU A 171 -0.41 -13.39 -11.18
CA LEU A 171 -0.95 -12.20 -11.82
C LEU A 171 -0.94 -10.95 -10.92
N LEU A 172 -0.67 -11.12 -9.61
CA LEU A 172 -0.81 -10.04 -8.61
C LEU A 172 0.05 -8.80 -8.90
N ARG A 173 1.18 -8.95 -9.58
CA ARG A 173 2.08 -7.84 -9.93
C ARG A 173 2.36 -7.69 -11.43
N LYS A 174 1.73 -8.50 -12.28
CA LYS A 174 1.98 -8.52 -13.72
C LYS A 174 1.79 -7.15 -14.40
N ALA A 175 0.82 -6.37 -13.96
CA ALA A 175 0.53 -5.04 -14.51
C ALA A 175 1.10 -3.90 -13.62
N GLY A 176 2.26 -4.11 -12.99
CA GLY A 176 2.92 -3.12 -12.14
C GLY A 176 2.36 -3.04 -10.72
N GLY A 177 2.85 -2.08 -9.96
CA GLY A 177 2.46 -1.81 -8.57
C GLY A 177 1.67 -0.52 -8.42
N LEU A 178 1.49 -0.09 -7.17
CA LEU A 178 0.90 1.19 -6.82
C LEU A 178 2.00 2.27 -6.74
N ASP A 179 1.71 3.48 -7.21
CA ASP A 179 2.57 4.64 -7.06
C ASP A 179 2.49 5.21 -5.64
N ASN A 180 3.53 5.93 -5.21
CA ASN A 180 3.50 6.61 -3.91
C ASN A 180 2.38 7.65 -3.89
N ALA A 181 1.69 7.73 -2.76
CA ALA A 181 0.52 8.59 -2.54
C ALA A 181 -0.67 8.34 -3.50
N SER A 182 -0.68 7.24 -4.27
CA SER A 182 -1.84 6.87 -5.08
C SER A 182 -3.00 6.36 -4.23
N VAL A 183 -4.22 6.49 -4.76
CA VAL A 183 -5.42 5.92 -4.18
C VAL A 183 -6.03 4.85 -5.10
N THR A 184 -6.43 3.72 -4.50
CA THR A 184 -7.17 2.64 -5.16
C THR A 184 -8.45 2.41 -4.40
N ILE A 185 -9.58 2.33 -5.11
CA ILE A 185 -10.90 2.21 -4.47
C ILE A 185 -11.53 0.88 -4.85
N LEU A 186 -11.84 0.07 -3.84
CA LEU A 186 -12.71 -1.10 -3.98
C LEU A 186 -14.07 -0.84 -3.37
N GLU A 187 -15.08 -1.51 -3.88
CA GLU A 187 -16.43 -1.54 -3.31
C GLU A 187 -16.86 -2.99 -3.08
N THR A 188 -17.49 -3.23 -1.94
CA THR A 188 -18.05 -4.54 -1.58
C THR A 188 -19.34 -4.38 -0.78
N ASN A 189 -20.24 -5.37 -0.92
CA ASN A 189 -21.46 -5.46 -0.12
C ASN A 189 -21.45 -6.70 0.80
N ASP A 190 -20.59 -7.67 0.56
CA ASP A 190 -20.57 -8.97 1.25
C ASP A 190 -19.20 -9.36 1.82
N PHE A 191 -18.13 -8.62 1.50
CA PHE A 191 -16.73 -8.91 1.84
C PHE A 191 -16.19 -10.24 1.26
N GLU A 192 -16.88 -10.78 0.27
CA GLU A 192 -16.48 -11.94 -0.52
C GLU A 192 -16.20 -11.53 -1.96
N HIS A 193 -17.00 -10.59 -2.51
CA HIS A 193 -16.85 -10.04 -3.84
C HIS A 193 -16.51 -8.56 -3.79
N PHE A 194 -15.46 -8.19 -4.52
CA PHE A 194 -14.97 -6.82 -4.59
C PHE A 194 -15.01 -6.30 -6.03
N THR A 195 -15.47 -5.07 -6.19
CA THR A 195 -15.48 -4.37 -7.47
C THR A 195 -14.44 -3.26 -7.44
N LEU A 196 -13.57 -3.23 -8.45
CA LEU A 196 -12.60 -2.15 -8.64
C LEU A 196 -13.32 -0.91 -9.17
N LYS A 197 -13.26 0.20 -8.43
CA LYS A 197 -13.83 1.51 -8.83
C LYS A 197 -12.75 2.43 -9.39
N CYS A 198 -11.54 2.34 -8.84
CA CYS A 198 -10.40 3.15 -9.25
C CYS A 198 -9.11 2.39 -8.93
N TRP A 199 -8.12 2.43 -9.82
CA TRP A 199 -6.82 1.81 -9.63
C TRP A 199 -5.70 2.82 -9.73
N ASN A 200 -4.88 2.92 -8.67
CA ASN A 200 -3.62 3.66 -8.68
C ASN A 200 -3.78 5.13 -9.16
N ASP A 201 -4.82 5.80 -8.70
CA ASP A 201 -5.11 7.16 -9.12
C ASP A 201 -4.15 8.17 -8.48
N THR A 202 -3.52 8.96 -9.31
CA THR A 202 -2.65 10.10 -8.98
C THR A 202 -3.06 11.36 -9.76
N SER A 203 -4.30 11.41 -10.27
CA SER A 203 -4.78 12.50 -11.14
C SER A 203 -4.81 13.88 -10.46
N TYR A 204 -4.84 13.88 -9.12
CA TYR A 204 -4.78 15.10 -8.31
C TYR A 204 -3.39 15.78 -8.31
N MET A 205 -2.34 15.06 -8.75
CA MET A 205 -0.99 15.62 -8.90
C MET A 205 -0.89 16.32 -10.24
N ASP A 206 -0.47 17.59 -10.27
CA ASP A 206 -0.07 18.25 -11.51
C ASP A 206 1.07 17.47 -12.17
N GLU A 207 1.09 17.44 -13.51
CA GLU A 207 2.11 16.72 -14.29
C GLU A 207 3.55 17.15 -13.90
N GLN A 208 3.73 18.42 -13.50
CA GLN A 208 5.01 18.98 -13.06
C GLN A 208 5.43 18.51 -11.64
N ASN A 209 4.50 18.02 -10.83
CA ASN A 209 4.73 17.57 -9.46
C ASN A 209 4.88 16.04 -9.33
N LYS A 210 4.80 15.30 -10.42
CA LYS A 210 5.06 13.85 -10.42
C LYS A 210 6.57 13.62 -10.26
N ILE A 211 6.99 13.25 -9.05
CA ILE A 211 8.39 12.90 -8.75
C ILE A 211 8.70 11.58 -9.47
N SER A 212 9.53 11.65 -10.50
CA SER A 212 10.00 10.49 -11.29
C SER A 212 10.91 9.55 -10.48
#